data_373a1f7ab7f9501f1c1fa6d3debc5a58
#
_entry.id   373a1f7ab7f9501f1c1fa6d3debc5a58
#
_cell.length_a   1.000
_cell.length_b   1.000
_cell.length_c   1.000
_cell.angle_alpha   90.00
_cell.angle_beta   90.00
_cell.angle_gamma   90.00
#
_symmetry.space_group_name_H-M   'P 1'
#
loop_
_entity.id
_entity.type
_entity.pdbx_description
1 polymer ?
#
loop_
_entity_poly.entity_id
_entity_poly.type
_entity_poly.pdbx_seq_one_letter_code
_entity_poly.pdbx_strand_id
1 'polypeptide(L)'
;MSAPKATRFSIENEIACLVLDRPDQRNALDLDMRQEIESAVKTLREERNAKALVITGAGGAFCAGGDLKSLSAGRRPAAANRERIRRLHVWFDELLDLEMPVVAVVDGPAFGAGFNLALAADFVLAT
;
A
#
# COMPACT_ATOMS: atom_id res chain seq x y z
N MET A 1 21.45 9.39 8.92
CA MET A 1 20.81 8.09 8.58
C MET A 1 19.33 8.29 8.33
N SER A 2 18.84 7.80 7.22
CA SER A 2 17.42 7.81 6.96
C SER A 2 16.73 6.73 7.81
N ALA A 3 15.48 7.00 8.24
CA ALA A 3 14.67 6.01 8.91
C ALA A 3 14.44 4.80 7.99
N PRO A 4 14.25 3.57 8.54
CA PRO A 4 13.88 2.43 7.73
C PRO A 4 12.58 2.72 6.96
N LYS A 5 12.54 2.32 5.71
CA LYS A 5 11.34 2.48 4.91
C LYS A 5 10.32 1.40 5.24
N ALA A 6 9.04 1.77 5.19
CA ALA A 6 7.93 0.85 5.40
C ALA A 6 7.62 0.03 4.15
N THR A 7 8.14 0.41 3.00
CA THR A 7 7.95 -0.31 1.74
C THR A 7 9.26 -0.41 0.98
N ARG A 8 9.31 -1.38 0.07
CA ARG A 8 10.39 -1.46 -0.93
C ARG A 8 9.73 -1.34 -2.31
N PHE A 9 10.20 -0.40 -3.10
CA PHE A 9 9.67 -0.14 -4.43
C PHE A 9 10.78 -0.20 -5.46
N SER A 10 10.57 -0.98 -6.51
CA SER A 10 11.55 -1.13 -7.59
C SER A 10 10.84 -1.30 -8.93
N ILE A 11 11.56 -0.97 -10.01
CA ILE A 11 11.11 -1.25 -11.37
C ILE A 11 12.26 -1.97 -12.04
N GLU A 12 12.03 -3.23 -12.40
CA GLU A 12 13.02 -4.08 -13.06
C GLU A 12 12.35 -4.82 -14.21
N ASN A 13 13.00 -4.83 -15.37
CA ASN A 13 12.47 -5.50 -16.57
C ASN A 13 11.04 -5.08 -16.89
N GLU A 14 10.76 -3.78 -16.75
CA GLU A 14 9.46 -3.18 -17.02
C GLU A 14 8.36 -3.59 -16.03
N ILE A 15 8.69 -4.29 -14.95
CA ILE A 15 7.75 -4.67 -13.89
C ILE A 15 8.05 -3.86 -12.64
N ALA A 16 7.06 -3.12 -12.16
CA ALA A 16 7.13 -2.45 -10.87
C ALA A 16 6.75 -3.42 -9.77
N CYS A 17 7.48 -3.39 -8.68
CA CYS A 17 7.18 -4.22 -7.51
C CYS A 17 7.14 -3.34 -6.27
N LEU A 18 6.02 -3.40 -5.56
CA LEU A 18 5.82 -2.70 -4.29
C LEU A 18 5.66 -3.74 -3.18
N VAL A 19 6.64 -3.81 -2.30
CA VAL A 19 6.64 -4.75 -1.17
C VAL A 19 6.29 -3.98 0.11
N LEU A 20 5.22 -4.37 0.76
CA LEU A 20 4.88 -3.86 2.09
C LEU A 20 5.82 -4.53 3.09
N ASP A 21 6.63 -3.75 3.80
CA ASP A 21 7.78 -4.27 4.54
C ASP A 21 7.84 -3.78 5.98
N ARG A 22 6.77 -4.05 6.72
CA ARG A 22 6.71 -3.91 8.18
C ARG A 22 6.27 -5.24 8.79
N PRO A 23 7.05 -6.33 8.59
CA PRO A 23 6.59 -7.67 8.97
C PRO A 23 6.29 -7.80 10.48
N ASP A 24 6.99 -7.08 11.33
CA ASP A 24 6.74 -7.09 12.79
C ASP A 24 5.36 -6.53 13.15
N GLN A 25 4.75 -5.77 12.27
CA GLN A 25 3.42 -5.19 12.42
C GLN A 25 2.44 -5.79 11.41
N ARG A 26 2.77 -6.94 10.83
CA ARG A 26 1.98 -7.61 9.80
C ARG A 26 1.61 -6.67 8.65
N ASN A 27 2.54 -5.77 8.34
CA ASN A 27 2.40 -4.78 7.27
C ASN A 27 1.18 -3.86 7.46
N ALA A 28 0.87 -3.52 8.71
CA ALA A 28 -0.18 -2.57 9.02
C ALA A 28 0.15 -1.20 8.40
N LEU A 29 -0.89 -0.51 7.93
CA LEU A 29 -0.78 0.77 7.25
C LEU A 29 -0.67 1.90 8.26
N ASP A 30 0.56 2.29 8.61
CA ASP A 30 0.80 3.53 9.33
C ASP A 30 0.94 4.70 8.35
N LEU A 31 1.17 5.88 8.88
CA LEU A 31 1.28 7.07 8.04
C LEU A 31 2.45 6.97 7.06
N ASP A 32 3.60 6.48 7.52
CA ASP A 32 4.79 6.35 6.67
C ASP A 32 4.53 5.40 5.50
N MET A 33 3.94 4.24 5.77
CA MET A 33 3.61 3.28 4.72
C MET A 33 2.63 3.86 3.71
N ARG A 34 1.60 4.57 4.20
CA ARG A 34 0.62 5.21 3.31
C ARG A 34 1.27 6.25 2.41
N GLN A 35 2.16 7.06 2.94
CA GLN A 35 2.88 8.06 2.16
C GLN A 35 3.80 7.43 1.13
N GLU A 36 4.46 6.33 1.48
CA GLU A 36 5.32 5.61 0.53
C GLU A 36 4.53 4.95 -0.57
N ILE A 37 3.36 4.37 -0.27
CA ILE A 37 2.47 3.81 -1.29
C ILE A 37 1.98 4.92 -2.22
N GLU A 38 1.56 6.05 -1.65
CA GLU A 38 1.13 7.21 -2.43
C GLU A 38 2.22 7.68 -3.39
N SER A 39 3.46 7.77 -2.90
CA SER A 39 4.61 8.15 -3.73
C SER A 39 4.87 7.16 -4.85
N ALA A 40 4.77 5.87 -4.57
CA ALA A 40 4.96 4.82 -5.58
C ALA A 40 3.89 4.91 -6.68
N VAL A 41 2.63 5.07 -6.30
CA VAL A 41 1.53 5.23 -7.25
C VAL A 41 1.72 6.47 -8.12
N LYS A 42 2.12 7.58 -7.50
CA LYS A 42 2.40 8.81 -8.23
C LYS A 42 3.53 8.62 -9.24
N THR A 43 4.61 7.96 -8.84
CA THR A 43 5.72 7.64 -9.73
C THR A 43 5.24 6.81 -10.91
N LEU A 44 4.40 5.80 -10.67
CA LEU A 44 3.90 4.92 -11.72
C LEU A 44 2.97 5.64 -12.70
N ARG A 45 2.23 6.64 -12.26
CA ARG A 45 1.39 7.44 -13.15
C ARG A 45 2.22 8.25 -14.15
N GLU A 46 3.44 8.59 -13.77
CA GLU A 46 4.36 9.38 -14.59
C GLU A 46 5.37 8.50 -15.34
N GLU A 47 5.63 7.29 -14.86
CA GLU A 47 6.66 6.39 -15.40
C GLU A 47 6.11 5.55 -16.55
N ARG A 48 6.76 5.67 -17.69
CA ARG A 48 6.33 4.96 -18.90
C ARG A 48 7.03 3.63 -19.13
N ASN A 49 8.06 3.33 -18.32
CA ASN A 49 8.82 2.10 -18.46
C ASN A 49 8.22 0.93 -17.69
N ALA A 50 7.28 1.18 -16.78
CA ALA A 50 6.59 0.13 -16.06
C ALA A 50 5.34 -0.30 -16.84
N LYS A 51 5.20 -1.60 -17.08
CA LYS A 51 4.07 -2.18 -17.81
C LYS A 51 3.12 -2.96 -16.91
N ALA A 52 3.51 -3.22 -15.68
CA ALA A 52 2.68 -3.88 -14.68
C ALA A 52 3.18 -3.54 -13.29
N LEU A 53 2.28 -3.62 -12.31
CA LEU A 53 2.61 -3.44 -10.90
C LEU A 53 2.27 -4.71 -10.14
N VAL A 54 3.24 -5.21 -9.35
CA VAL A 54 3.02 -6.29 -8.41
C VAL A 54 3.06 -5.71 -7.00
N ILE A 55 2.04 -6.00 -6.19
CA ILE A 55 1.99 -5.61 -4.78
C ILE A 55 2.01 -6.88 -3.94
N THR A 56 2.91 -6.95 -2.98
CA THR A 56 3.01 -8.10 -2.07
C THR A 56 3.44 -7.63 -0.67
N GLY A 57 3.41 -8.54 0.30
CA GLY A 57 3.84 -8.26 1.66
C GLY A 57 5.01 -9.13 2.06
N ALA A 58 5.93 -8.58 2.85
CA ALA A 58 7.04 -9.32 3.41
C ALA A 58 6.62 -10.02 4.72
N GLY A 59 7.27 -11.13 5.03
CA GLY A 59 7.19 -11.76 6.35
C GLY A 59 5.93 -12.56 6.65
N GLY A 60 5.24 -13.07 5.63
CA GLY A 60 4.12 -14.00 5.84
C GLY A 60 2.76 -13.35 6.06
N ALA A 61 2.64 -12.05 5.84
CA ALA A 61 1.35 -11.34 5.82
C ALA A 61 1.31 -10.45 4.59
N PHE A 62 0.12 -10.23 4.06
CA PHE A 62 -0.04 -9.22 3.02
C PHE A 62 -0.15 -7.84 3.65
N CYS A 63 -1.24 -7.58 4.36
CA CYS A 63 -1.46 -6.31 5.04
C CYS A 63 -2.57 -6.46 6.09
N ALA A 64 -2.27 -6.10 7.33
CA ALA A 64 -3.22 -6.22 8.44
C ALA A 64 -4.22 -5.06 8.51
N GLY A 65 -4.15 -4.10 7.58
CA GLY A 65 -5.06 -2.96 7.58
C GLY A 65 -4.51 -1.77 8.35
N GLY A 66 -5.40 -0.93 8.88
CA GLY A 66 -4.98 0.25 9.64
C GLY A 66 -4.14 -0.11 10.85
N ASP A 67 -3.13 0.71 11.13
CA ASP A 67 -2.29 0.52 12.30
C ASP A 67 -3.09 0.87 13.57
N LEU A 68 -3.38 -0.15 14.40
CA LEU A 68 -4.16 0.05 15.63
C LEU A 68 -3.50 1.02 16.60
N LYS A 69 -2.17 1.04 16.65
CA LYS A 69 -1.44 1.97 17.50
C LYS A 69 -1.67 3.42 17.06
N SER A 70 -1.64 3.66 15.75
CA SER A 70 -1.94 4.97 15.20
C SER A 70 -3.39 5.38 15.42
N LEU A 71 -4.32 4.42 15.32
CA LEU A 71 -5.74 4.68 15.53
C LEU A 71 -6.06 4.97 17.00
N SER A 72 -5.33 4.34 17.93
CA SER A 72 -5.56 4.50 19.37
C SER A 72 -4.71 5.58 20.03
N ALA A 73 -3.83 6.24 19.29
CA ALA A 73 -2.84 7.19 19.81
C ALA A 73 -3.41 8.55 20.20
N GLY A 74 -4.66 8.61 20.63
CA GLY A 74 -5.29 9.81 21.14
C GLY A 74 -6.44 10.31 20.27
N ARG A 75 -7.20 11.24 20.86
CA ARG A 75 -8.32 11.86 20.16
C ARG A 75 -7.82 12.86 19.13
N ARG A 76 -8.25 12.68 17.89
CA ARG A 76 -8.00 13.66 16.84
C ARG A 76 -9.25 14.50 16.61
N PRO A 77 -9.10 15.79 16.27
CA PRO A 77 -10.24 16.58 15.85
C PRO A 77 -10.95 15.90 14.67
N ALA A 78 -12.27 16.06 14.57
CA ALA A 78 -13.05 15.47 13.49
C ALA A 78 -12.54 15.88 12.11
N ALA A 79 -12.07 17.12 11.97
CA ALA A 79 -11.51 17.62 10.72
C ALA A 79 -10.24 16.85 10.32
N ALA A 80 -9.37 16.54 11.28
CA ALA A 80 -8.14 15.77 11.03
C ALA A 80 -8.45 14.34 10.62
N ASN A 81 -9.47 13.71 11.22
CA ASN A 81 -9.91 12.37 10.84
C ASN A 81 -10.51 12.34 9.44
N ARG A 82 -11.31 13.34 9.08
CA ARG A 82 -11.87 13.45 7.74
C ARG A 82 -10.78 13.59 6.68
N GLU A 83 -9.79 14.44 6.94
CA GLU A 83 -8.66 14.64 6.03
C GLU A 83 -7.86 13.37 5.85
N ARG A 84 -7.63 12.62 6.92
CA ARG A 84 -6.91 11.35 6.85
C ARG A 84 -7.64 10.33 5.97
N ILE A 85 -8.95 10.20 6.14
CA ILE A 85 -9.78 9.29 5.35
C ILE A 85 -9.82 9.76 3.89
N ARG A 86 -9.95 11.06 3.67
CA ARG A 86 -9.96 11.65 2.33
C ARG A 86 -8.67 11.36 1.58
N ARG A 87 -7.52 11.51 2.22
CA ARG A 87 -6.22 11.21 1.61
C ARG A 87 -6.09 9.73 1.26
N LEU A 88 -6.61 8.85 2.10
CA LEU A 88 -6.64 7.42 1.81
C LEU A 88 -7.44 7.15 0.53
N HIS A 89 -8.60 7.77 0.37
CA HIS A 89 -9.42 7.61 -0.82
C HIS A 89 -8.72 8.16 -2.08
N VAL A 90 -8.01 9.26 -1.97
CA VAL A 90 -7.32 9.88 -3.11
C VAL A 90 -6.28 8.93 -3.70
N TRP A 91 -5.38 8.38 -2.89
CA TRP A 91 -4.35 7.50 -3.44
C TRP A 91 -4.90 6.14 -3.85
N PHE A 92 -5.98 5.68 -3.20
CA PHE A 92 -6.69 4.49 -3.62
C PHE A 92 -7.29 4.66 -5.02
N ASP A 93 -7.95 5.79 -5.26
CA ASP A 93 -8.50 6.11 -6.59
C ASP A 93 -7.40 6.21 -7.64
N GLU A 94 -6.26 6.80 -7.29
CA GLU A 94 -5.12 6.89 -8.19
C GLU A 94 -4.56 5.51 -8.53
N LEU A 95 -4.53 4.59 -7.56
CA LEU A 95 -4.13 3.21 -7.78
C LEU A 95 -5.09 2.51 -8.76
N LEU A 96 -6.39 2.68 -8.55
CA LEU A 96 -7.42 2.11 -9.43
C LEU A 96 -7.34 2.64 -10.85
N ASP A 97 -6.88 3.88 -11.00
CA ASP A 97 -6.78 4.55 -12.30
C ASP A 97 -5.45 4.29 -13.03
N LEU A 98 -4.56 3.49 -12.46
CA LEU A 98 -3.31 3.15 -13.15
C LEU A 98 -3.60 2.46 -14.49
N GLU A 99 -2.89 2.89 -15.52
CA GLU A 99 -3.05 2.39 -16.89
C GLU A 99 -2.21 1.13 -17.15
N MET A 100 -2.02 0.32 -16.16
CA MET A 100 -1.28 -0.93 -16.24
C MET A 100 -1.95 -1.99 -15.40
N PRO A 101 -1.77 -3.28 -15.73
CA PRO A 101 -2.26 -4.36 -14.86
C PRO A 101 -1.63 -4.28 -13.47
N VAL A 102 -2.44 -4.46 -12.45
CA VAL A 102 -2.00 -4.53 -11.06
C VAL A 102 -2.29 -5.93 -10.54
N VAL A 103 -1.26 -6.60 -10.03
CA VAL A 103 -1.34 -7.95 -9.49
C VAL A 103 -1.03 -7.90 -8.00
N ALA A 104 -1.96 -8.36 -7.16
CA ALA A 104 -1.69 -8.54 -5.73
C ALA A 104 -1.29 -9.99 -5.48
N VAL A 105 -0.13 -10.20 -4.88
CA VAL A 105 0.33 -11.52 -4.45
C VAL A 105 0.12 -11.60 -2.95
N VAL A 106 -0.91 -12.35 -2.55
CA VAL A 106 -1.40 -12.41 -1.17
C VAL A 106 -1.00 -13.74 -0.55
N ASP A 107 0.13 -13.73 0.15
CA ASP A 107 0.68 -14.91 0.83
C ASP A 107 0.55 -14.70 2.33
N GLY A 108 -0.69 -14.70 2.82
CA GLY A 108 -0.99 -14.54 4.23
C GLY A 108 -2.15 -13.57 4.48
N PRO A 109 -2.36 -13.18 5.74
CA PRO A 109 -3.52 -12.37 6.13
C PRO A 109 -3.61 -11.03 5.41
N ALA A 110 -4.83 -10.68 5.01
CA ALA A 110 -5.18 -9.39 4.43
C ALA A 110 -6.50 -8.94 5.05
N PHE A 111 -6.45 -7.93 5.93
CA PHE A 111 -7.61 -7.49 6.72
C PHE A 111 -7.91 -6.01 6.49
N GLY A 112 -9.18 -5.64 6.58
CA GLY A 112 -9.61 -4.25 6.51
C GLY A 112 -9.12 -3.54 5.26
N ALA A 113 -8.41 -2.43 5.41
CA ALA A 113 -7.83 -1.69 4.28
C ALA A 113 -6.83 -2.54 3.48
N GLY A 114 -6.18 -3.52 4.13
CA GLY A 114 -5.30 -4.47 3.45
C GLY A 114 -6.05 -5.39 2.50
N PHE A 115 -7.24 -5.84 2.91
CA PHE A 115 -8.13 -6.60 2.04
C PHE A 115 -8.60 -5.74 0.86
N ASN A 116 -8.98 -4.50 1.13
CA ASN A 116 -9.37 -3.56 0.09
C ASN A 116 -8.24 -3.29 -0.90
N LEU A 117 -7.01 -3.20 -0.41
CA LEU A 117 -5.83 -3.02 -1.26
C LEU A 117 -5.66 -4.21 -2.21
N ALA A 118 -5.84 -5.44 -1.71
CA ALA A 118 -5.79 -6.63 -2.56
C ALA A 118 -6.89 -6.60 -3.61
N LEU A 119 -8.12 -6.22 -3.22
CA LEU A 119 -9.25 -6.15 -4.15
C LEU A 119 -9.12 -5.02 -5.18
N ALA A 120 -8.30 -4.01 -4.93
CA ALA A 120 -8.04 -2.95 -5.89
C ALA A 120 -7.20 -3.43 -7.07
N ALA A 121 -6.54 -4.58 -6.94
CA ALA A 121 -5.75 -5.17 -8.04
C ALA A 121 -6.67 -5.76 -9.10
N ASP A 122 -6.14 -5.83 -10.33
CA ASP A 122 -6.86 -6.48 -11.43
C ASP A 122 -6.82 -8.00 -11.30
N PHE A 123 -5.75 -8.53 -10.73
CA PHE A 123 -5.56 -9.96 -10.49
C PHE A 123 -5.07 -10.17 -9.07
N VAL A 124 -5.60 -11.19 -8.40
CA VAL A 124 -5.18 -11.58 -7.06
C VAL A 124 -4.70 -13.01 -7.11
N LEU A 125 -3.42 -13.21 -6.75
CA LEU A 125 -2.85 -14.54 -6.56
C LEU A 125 -2.75 -14.77 -5.05
N ALA A 126 -3.50 -15.72 -4.54
CA ALA A 126 -3.56 -16.01 -3.10
C ALA A 126 -3.18 -17.46 -2.83
N THR A 127 -2.55 -17.67 -1.68
CA THR A 127 -2.25 -19.02 -1.20
C THR A 127 -3.38 -19.56 -0.33
#